data_d6a5bfb896ccafd5b473e57ffa6f2b18
#
_entry.id   d6a5bfb896ccafd5b473e57ffa6f2b18
#
_cell.length_a   1.000
_cell.length_b   1.000
_cell.length_c   1.000
_cell.angle_alpha   90.00
_cell.angle_beta   90.00
_cell.angle_gamma   90.00
#
_symmetry.space_group_name_H-M   'P 1'
#
loop_
_entity.id
_entity.type
_entity.pdbx_description
1 polymer ?
#
loop_
_entity_poly.entity_id
_entity_poly.type
_entity_poly.pdbx_seq_one_letter_code
_entity_poly.pdbx_strand_id
1 'polypeptide(L)'
;MDRRLVLTGLAAAAATPVLAQTTTQPAPTSSGTTQSGSMPSGHMNMAMGEAEMKHMRDTMMAGMVALETSRIALEKARNDQVKQYAQFEKDEQEGIAEVLKSMMDPASTSSAMPMPMQLQGEDAAMVQKMRGMQAGAEFDRMYVQGQIEGHQKLLRIQEEYIRQGRNREHLNVAKLARGHIKEHIEDFTDISKALKG
;
A
#
# COMPACT_ATOMS: atom_id res chain seq x y z
N MET A 1 -17.18 11.33 -24.32
CA MET A 1 -17.13 9.92 -24.82
C MET A 1 -17.45 9.02 -23.65
N ASP A 2 -18.67 8.51 -23.61
CA ASP A 2 -19.18 7.71 -22.51
C ASP A 2 -18.57 6.31 -22.51
N ARG A 3 -17.87 5.95 -21.43
CA ARG A 3 -17.51 4.55 -21.17
C ARG A 3 -18.33 4.02 -20.00
N ARG A 4 -19.59 3.72 -20.28
CA ARG A 4 -20.42 2.84 -19.45
C ARG A 4 -20.17 1.40 -19.87
N LEU A 5 -19.37 0.66 -19.12
CA LEU A 5 -19.29 -0.79 -19.22
C LEU A 5 -20.15 -1.40 -18.10
N VAL A 6 -21.32 -1.84 -18.50
CA VAL A 6 -22.20 -2.68 -17.68
C VAL A 6 -21.70 -4.12 -17.80
N LEU A 7 -21.23 -4.71 -16.73
CA LEU A 7 -20.99 -6.15 -16.62
C LEU A 7 -22.15 -6.80 -15.86
N THR A 8 -23.12 -7.32 -16.60
CA THR A 8 -24.08 -8.31 -16.12
C THR A 8 -23.65 -9.68 -16.62
N GLY A 9 -23.42 -10.60 -15.71
CA GLY A 9 -23.11 -11.99 -16.03
C GLY A 9 -23.09 -12.88 -14.81
N LEU A 10 -24.30 -13.19 -14.27
CA LEU A 10 -24.49 -14.25 -13.28
C LEU A 10 -24.61 -15.57 -14.02
N ALA A 11 -23.65 -16.49 -13.90
CA ALA A 11 -23.77 -17.87 -14.32
C ALA A 11 -23.90 -18.76 -13.07
N ALA A 12 -25.08 -19.32 -12.86
CA ALA A 12 -25.32 -20.32 -11.84
C ALA A 12 -24.86 -21.70 -12.36
N ALA A 13 -23.92 -22.33 -11.67
CA ALA A 13 -23.52 -23.72 -11.91
C ALA A 13 -24.20 -24.63 -10.89
N ALA A 14 -25.02 -25.53 -11.40
CA ALA A 14 -25.71 -26.56 -10.62
C ALA A 14 -24.75 -27.66 -10.20
N ALA A 15 -24.74 -27.98 -8.91
CA ALA A 15 -23.98 -29.10 -8.35
C ALA A 15 -24.84 -30.38 -8.43
N THR A 16 -24.32 -31.43 -9.08
CA THR A 16 -24.84 -32.79 -9.03
C THR A 16 -24.17 -33.59 -7.91
N PRO A 17 -24.90 -34.36 -7.10
CA PRO A 17 -24.30 -35.23 -6.10
C PRO A 17 -23.77 -36.51 -6.72
N VAL A 18 -22.47 -36.80 -6.46
CA VAL A 18 -21.88 -38.11 -6.76
C VAL A 18 -22.10 -39.05 -5.56
N LEU A 19 -22.80 -40.16 -5.83
CA LEU A 19 -22.98 -41.25 -4.89
C LEU A 19 -21.67 -42.02 -4.69
N ALA A 20 -21.19 -42.07 -3.46
CA ALA A 20 -20.05 -42.89 -3.07
C ALA A 20 -20.43 -44.36 -2.97
N GLN A 21 -19.76 -45.21 -3.76
CA GLN A 21 -19.82 -46.65 -3.60
C GLN A 21 -18.77 -47.09 -2.56
N THR A 22 -19.25 -47.67 -1.49
CA THR A 22 -18.44 -48.38 -0.47
C THR A 22 -17.99 -49.73 -0.98
N THR A 23 -16.70 -49.91 -1.21
CA THR A 23 -16.09 -51.23 -1.33
C THR A 23 -15.29 -51.55 -0.05
N THR A 24 -15.77 -52.53 0.71
CA THR A 24 -15.10 -53.12 1.86
C THR A 24 -13.93 -54.00 1.40
N GLN A 25 -12.72 -53.66 1.80
CA GLN A 25 -11.55 -54.51 1.69
C GLN A 25 -10.90 -54.66 3.08
N PRO A 26 -10.55 -55.91 3.49
CA PRO A 26 -10.02 -56.18 4.83
C PRO A 26 -8.56 -55.73 4.99
N ALA A 27 -8.23 -55.29 6.19
CA ALA A 27 -6.97 -54.73 6.59
C ALA A 27 -5.84 -55.79 6.70
N PRO A 28 -4.61 -55.42 6.35
CA PRO A 28 -3.42 -56.06 6.94
C PRO A 28 -2.98 -55.23 8.16
N THR A 29 -2.84 -55.96 9.27
CA THR A 29 -2.16 -55.50 10.49
C THR A 29 -0.67 -55.31 10.23
N SER A 30 -0.19 -54.08 10.31
CA SER A 30 1.22 -53.80 10.55
C SER A 30 1.36 -52.66 11.55
N SER A 31 1.97 -52.98 12.67
CA SER A 31 2.37 -52.04 13.71
C SER A 31 3.42 -51.09 13.15
N GLY A 32 2.99 -49.91 12.73
CA GLY A 32 3.87 -48.83 12.32
C GLY A 32 3.67 -47.65 13.27
N THR A 33 4.68 -47.31 14.02
CA THR A 33 4.80 -46.14 14.85
C THR A 33 4.42 -44.91 14.05
N THR A 34 3.25 -44.33 14.31
CA THR A 34 2.84 -43.03 13.78
C THR A 34 3.71 -41.93 14.40
N GLN A 35 4.82 -41.65 13.75
CA GLN A 35 5.54 -40.42 13.97
C GLN A 35 4.67 -39.32 13.38
N SER A 36 3.90 -38.65 14.27
CA SER A 36 3.14 -37.43 13.95
C SER A 36 4.15 -36.38 13.55
N GLY A 37 4.44 -36.30 12.27
CA GLY A 37 5.20 -35.23 11.69
C GLY A 37 4.38 -33.95 11.83
N SER A 38 4.56 -33.24 12.94
CA SER A 38 4.18 -31.84 13.02
C SER A 38 4.89 -31.12 11.87
N MET A 39 4.15 -30.81 10.81
CA MET A 39 4.59 -29.81 9.85
C MET A 39 4.90 -28.56 10.65
N PRO A 40 6.14 -28.08 10.65
CA PRO A 40 6.38 -26.78 11.25
C PRO A 40 5.64 -25.76 10.38
N SER A 41 4.50 -25.27 10.88
CA SER A 41 3.91 -23.99 10.42
C SER A 41 4.85 -22.87 10.88
N GLY A 42 6.09 -22.97 10.44
CA GLY A 42 7.07 -21.92 10.60
C GLY A 42 6.79 -20.84 9.56
N HIS A 43 5.87 -19.94 9.86
CA HIS A 43 6.11 -18.59 9.44
C HIS A 43 7.42 -18.20 10.10
N MET A 44 8.53 -18.44 9.40
CA MET A 44 9.78 -17.80 9.77
C MET A 44 9.54 -16.31 9.54
N ASN A 45 9.08 -15.64 10.60
CA ASN A 45 9.15 -14.20 10.72
C ASN A 45 10.64 -13.88 10.71
N MET A 46 11.18 -13.69 9.50
CA MET A 46 12.57 -13.29 9.36
C MET A 46 12.64 -11.90 9.98
N ALA A 47 13.43 -11.80 11.06
CA ALA A 47 13.68 -10.52 11.71
C ALA A 47 13.96 -9.45 10.63
N MET A 48 13.38 -8.27 10.79
CA MET A 48 13.59 -7.18 9.85
C MET A 48 15.06 -6.82 9.79
N GLY A 49 15.65 -6.95 8.59
CA GLY A 49 17.01 -6.51 8.32
C GLY A 49 17.08 -5.00 8.07
N GLU A 50 18.27 -4.52 7.85
CA GLU A 50 18.53 -3.10 7.57
C GLU A 50 17.79 -2.62 6.31
N ALA A 51 17.71 -3.46 5.28
CA ALA A 51 17.01 -3.14 4.03
C ALA A 51 15.50 -2.98 4.25
N GLU A 52 14.88 -3.84 5.05
CA GLU A 52 13.48 -3.77 5.42
C GLU A 52 13.19 -2.52 6.25
N MET A 53 14.03 -2.24 7.23
CA MET A 53 13.90 -1.05 8.08
C MET A 53 14.06 0.24 7.28
N LYS A 54 15.01 0.27 6.34
CA LYS A 54 15.18 1.41 5.42
C LYS A 54 13.95 1.60 4.55
N HIS A 55 13.49 0.53 3.90
CA HIS A 55 12.29 0.56 3.04
C HIS A 55 11.07 1.06 3.81
N MET A 56 10.82 0.52 4.99
CA MET A 56 9.72 0.94 5.85
C MET A 56 9.81 2.43 6.18
N ARG A 57 10.95 2.88 6.70
CA ARG A 57 11.16 4.27 7.08
C ARG A 57 10.96 5.23 5.89
N ASP A 58 11.58 4.93 4.76
CA ASP A 58 11.55 5.80 3.60
C ASP A 58 10.13 5.84 2.99
N THR A 59 9.43 4.71 2.96
CA THR A 59 8.03 4.64 2.51
C THR A 59 7.12 5.42 3.45
N MET A 60 7.24 5.24 4.76
CA MET A 60 6.43 5.96 5.74
C MET A 60 6.69 7.46 5.73
N MET A 61 7.94 7.91 5.55
CA MET A 61 8.26 9.33 5.47
C MET A 61 7.63 9.98 4.24
N ALA A 62 7.76 9.36 3.07
CA ALA A 62 7.17 9.88 1.85
C ALA A 62 5.62 9.84 1.91
N GLY A 63 5.05 8.75 2.45
CA GLY A 63 3.62 8.63 2.68
C GLY A 63 3.06 9.65 3.67
N MET A 64 3.82 10.03 4.70
CA MET A 64 3.42 11.08 5.63
C MET A 64 3.30 12.44 4.95
N VAL A 65 4.18 12.77 3.99
CA VAL A 65 4.08 13.98 3.20
C VAL A 65 2.79 13.97 2.36
N ALA A 66 2.53 12.86 1.65
CA ALA A 66 1.32 12.69 0.86
C ALA A 66 0.06 12.80 1.73
N LEU A 67 0.03 12.16 2.89
CA LEU A 67 -1.07 12.22 3.86
C LEU A 67 -1.34 13.64 4.37
N GLU A 68 -0.31 14.34 4.84
CA GLU A 68 -0.47 15.70 5.39
C GLU A 68 -0.89 16.71 4.31
N THR A 69 -0.33 16.61 3.11
CA THR A 69 -0.73 17.47 2.00
C THR A 69 -2.15 17.17 1.51
N SER A 70 -2.59 15.91 1.55
CA SER A 70 -3.95 15.50 1.20
C SER A 70 -4.97 15.98 2.22
N ARG A 71 -4.66 15.94 3.52
CA ARG A 71 -5.50 16.55 4.56
C ARG A 71 -5.70 18.05 4.34
N ILE A 72 -4.64 18.77 3.98
CA ILE A 72 -4.74 20.19 3.64
C ILE A 72 -5.56 20.39 2.35
N ALA A 73 -5.41 19.50 1.37
CA ALA A 73 -6.15 19.60 0.11
C ALA A 73 -7.66 19.37 0.30
N LEU A 74 -8.07 18.48 1.19
CA LEU A 74 -9.48 18.30 1.54
C LEU A 74 -10.13 19.58 2.06
N GLU A 75 -9.37 20.43 2.74
CA GLU A 75 -9.85 21.71 3.27
C GLU A 75 -9.82 22.83 2.21
N LYS A 76 -8.80 22.89 1.37
CA LYS A 76 -8.46 24.05 0.54
C LYS A 76 -8.69 23.89 -0.94
N ALA A 77 -8.67 22.68 -1.48
CA ALA A 77 -8.88 22.46 -2.90
C ALA A 77 -10.25 23.00 -3.36
N ARG A 78 -10.32 23.51 -4.57
CA ARG A 78 -11.54 24.00 -5.21
C ARG A 78 -12.00 23.12 -6.35
N ASN A 79 -11.08 22.40 -6.97
CA ASN A 79 -11.40 21.42 -8.00
C ASN A 79 -11.90 20.12 -7.36
N ASP A 80 -13.07 19.63 -7.79
CA ASP A 80 -13.69 18.43 -7.20
C ASP A 80 -12.88 17.16 -7.45
N GLN A 81 -12.20 17.04 -8.58
CA GLN A 81 -11.34 15.91 -8.87
C GLN A 81 -10.11 15.90 -7.96
N VAL A 82 -9.53 17.07 -7.69
CA VAL A 82 -8.43 17.21 -6.72
C VAL A 82 -8.87 16.79 -5.33
N LYS A 83 -10.07 17.19 -4.88
CA LYS A 83 -10.61 16.75 -3.59
C LYS A 83 -10.83 15.25 -3.53
N GLN A 84 -11.37 14.65 -4.59
CA GLN A 84 -11.61 13.22 -4.66
C GLN A 84 -10.30 12.44 -4.52
N TYR A 85 -9.28 12.84 -5.27
CA TYR A 85 -7.97 12.18 -5.16
C TYR A 85 -7.27 12.44 -3.83
N ALA A 86 -7.44 13.61 -3.23
CA ALA A 86 -6.96 13.88 -1.88
C ALA A 86 -7.60 12.94 -0.83
N GLN A 87 -8.86 12.55 -1.02
CA GLN A 87 -9.50 11.58 -0.16
C GLN A 87 -8.92 10.17 -0.37
N PHE A 88 -8.74 9.74 -1.62
CA PHE A 88 -8.13 8.45 -1.93
C PHE A 88 -6.72 8.34 -1.37
N GLU A 89 -5.89 9.36 -1.59
CA GLU A 89 -4.55 9.44 -1.04
C GLU A 89 -4.52 9.34 0.48
N LYS A 90 -5.40 10.09 1.15
CA LYS A 90 -5.49 10.04 2.61
C LYS A 90 -5.76 8.63 3.10
N ASP A 91 -6.78 7.97 2.54
CA ASP A 91 -7.22 6.65 2.97
C ASP A 91 -6.16 5.57 2.64
N GLU A 92 -5.50 5.68 1.49
CA GLU A 92 -4.42 4.77 1.08
C GLU A 92 -3.19 4.90 1.99
N GLN A 93 -2.73 6.12 2.25
CA GLN A 93 -1.53 6.33 3.07
C GLN A 93 -1.77 5.93 4.54
N GLU A 94 -2.98 6.11 5.06
CA GLU A 94 -3.37 5.57 6.37
C GLU A 94 -3.32 4.04 6.38
N GLY A 95 -3.87 3.37 5.36
CA GLY A 95 -3.83 1.91 5.21
C GLY A 95 -2.41 1.35 5.04
N ILE A 96 -1.57 1.97 4.21
CA ILE A 96 -0.17 1.56 4.04
C ILE A 96 0.58 1.68 5.37
N ALA A 97 0.37 2.77 6.12
CA ALA A 97 1.00 2.96 7.42
C ALA A 97 0.57 1.89 8.43
N GLU A 98 -0.71 1.48 8.44
CA GLU A 98 -1.20 0.38 9.28
C GLU A 98 -0.55 -0.95 8.92
N VAL A 99 -0.47 -1.29 7.63
CA VAL A 99 0.18 -2.51 7.16
C VAL A 99 1.65 -2.54 7.56
N LEU A 100 2.40 -1.48 7.29
CA LEU A 100 3.82 -1.40 7.65
C LEU A 100 4.05 -1.49 9.15
N LYS A 101 3.21 -0.87 9.97
CA LYS A 101 3.27 -0.99 11.43
C LYS A 101 2.97 -2.41 11.91
N SER A 102 2.01 -3.10 11.28
CA SER A 102 1.65 -4.47 11.66
C SER A 102 2.77 -5.48 11.37
N MET A 103 3.69 -5.14 10.47
CA MET A 103 4.85 -5.95 10.13
C MET A 103 6.02 -5.78 11.11
N MET A 104 5.96 -4.79 12.00
CA MET A 104 6.93 -4.65 13.08
C MET A 104 6.65 -5.72 14.13
N ASP A 105 7.70 -6.47 14.52
CA ASP A 105 7.57 -7.44 15.60
C ASP A 105 7.24 -6.75 16.92
N PRO A 106 6.07 -7.02 17.54
CA PRO A 106 5.73 -6.46 18.84
C PRO A 106 6.68 -6.88 19.96
N ALA A 107 7.39 -8.01 19.78
CA ALA A 107 8.40 -8.49 20.71
C ALA A 107 9.79 -7.86 20.46
N SER A 108 9.96 -7.17 19.35
CA SER A 108 11.18 -6.41 19.07
C SER A 108 11.23 -5.21 20.00
N THR A 109 11.91 -5.36 21.13
CA THR A 109 12.25 -4.25 22.04
C THR A 109 13.28 -3.29 21.42
N SER A 110 13.58 -3.47 20.13
CA SER A 110 14.44 -2.59 19.40
C SER A 110 13.76 -1.23 19.26
N SER A 111 14.23 -0.29 20.07
CA SER A 111 13.89 1.14 20.05
C SER A 111 14.22 1.83 18.71
N ALA A 112 14.32 1.07 17.63
CA ALA A 112 14.88 1.51 16.36
C ALA A 112 13.94 2.32 15.47
N MET A 113 12.66 2.39 15.83
CA MET A 113 11.70 3.28 15.15
C MET A 113 11.07 4.22 16.18
N PRO A 114 11.68 5.40 16.44
CA PRO A 114 11.00 6.42 17.21
C PRO A 114 9.76 6.89 16.42
N MET A 115 8.59 6.44 16.83
CA MET A 115 7.33 7.05 16.44
C MET A 115 6.93 8.10 17.50
N PRO A 116 6.50 9.29 17.12
CA PRO A 116 6.09 9.71 15.77
C PRO A 116 7.26 10.21 14.94
N MET A 117 7.29 9.79 13.67
CA MET A 117 8.15 10.41 12.68
C MET A 117 7.67 11.84 12.45
N GLN A 118 8.56 12.79 12.52
CA GLN A 118 8.26 14.20 12.22
C GLN A 118 8.85 14.56 10.87
N LEU A 119 8.06 15.25 10.07
CA LEU A 119 8.57 15.84 8.83
C LEU A 119 9.64 16.87 9.16
N GLN A 120 10.75 16.85 8.43
CA GLN A 120 11.88 17.74 8.61
C GLN A 120 12.35 18.30 7.27
N GLY A 121 13.16 19.34 7.30
CA GLY A 121 13.78 19.90 6.10
C GLY A 121 12.77 20.36 5.07
N GLU A 122 13.01 19.99 3.82
CA GLU A 122 12.20 20.39 2.66
C GLU A 122 10.77 19.85 2.73
N ASP A 123 10.56 18.62 3.23
CA ASP A 123 9.25 18.00 3.37
C ASP A 123 8.37 18.80 4.36
N ALA A 124 8.93 19.20 5.50
CA ALA A 124 8.23 20.05 6.46
C ALA A 124 7.94 21.44 5.89
N ALA A 125 8.90 22.04 5.20
CA ALA A 125 8.76 23.34 4.58
C ALA A 125 7.65 23.36 3.50
N MET A 126 7.56 22.30 2.69
CA MET A 126 6.51 22.15 1.69
C MET A 126 5.12 22.07 2.33
N VAL A 127 4.95 21.23 3.35
CA VAL A 127 3.67 21.12 4.09
C VAL A 127 3.27 22.47 4.70
N GLN A 128 4.21 23.19 5.33
CA GLN A 128 3.94 24.52 5.90
C GLN A 128 3.59 25.54 4.83
N LYS A 129 4.27 25.54 3.69
CA LYS A 129 3.93 26.38 2.54
C LYS A 129 2.49 26.14 2.09
N MET A 130 2.10 24.90 1.91
CA MET A 130 0.72 24.53 1.51
C MET A 130 -0.32 24.96 2.55
N ARG A 131 0.00 24.84 3.85
CA ARG A 131 -0.87 25.34 4.93
C ARG A 131 -1.07 26.87 4.87
N GLY A 132 -0.05 27.63 4.46
CA GLY A 132 -0.11 29.08 4.30
C GLY A 132 -0.82 29.55 3.03
N MET A 133 -1.01 28.71 2.02
CA MET A 133 -1.64 29.09 0.76
C MET A 133 -3.14 29.38 0.92
N GLN A 134 -3.65 30.29 0.10
CA GLN A 134 -5.08 30.49 -0.06
C GLN A 134 -5.70 29.34 -0.87
N ALA A 135 -6.95 29.02 -0.56
CA ALA A 135 -7.74 28.07 -1.34
C ALA A 135 -7.98 28.59 -2.77
N GLY A 136 -7.80 27.76 -3.78
CA GLY A 136 -8.01 28.14 -5.18
C GLY A 136 -7.16 27.35 -6.17
N ALA A 137 -7.23 27.75 -7.44
CA ALA A 137 -6.57 27.03 -8.53
C ALA A 137 -5.04 26.94 -8.41
N GLU A 138 -4.38 27.90 -7.76
CA GLU A 138 -2.94 27.84 -7.50
C GLU A 138 -2.61 26.75 -6.48
N PHE A 139 -3.43 26.65 -5.42
CA PHE A 139 -3.33 25.56 -4.44
C PHE A 139 -3.54 24.21 -5.13
N ASP A 140 -4.59 24.05 -5.94
CA ASP A 140 -4.89 22.79 -6.64
C ASP A 140 -3.71 22.37 -7.51
N ARG A 141 -3.12 23.27 -8.29
CA ARG A 141 -1.94 22.99 -9.11
C ARG A 141 -0.72 22.58 -8.27
N MET A 142 -0.48 23.28 -7.15
CA MET A 142 0.65 22.96 -6.28
C MET A 142 0.48 21.58 -5.63
N TYR A 143 -0.72 21.25 -5.16
CA TYR A 143 -1.01 19.93 -4.60
C TYR A 143 -0.76 18.83 -5.63
N VAL A 144 -1.34 18.95 -6.81
CA VAL A 144 -1.19 17.93 -7.87
C VAL A 144 0.27 17.75 -8.29
N GLN A 145 1.03 18.84 -8.43
CA GLN A 145 2.45 18.76 -8.75
C GLN A 145 3.25 18.08 -7.63
N GLY A 146 2.96 18.42 -6.39
CA GLY A 146 3.60 17.79 -5.22
C GLY A 146 3.29 16.30 -5.12
N GLN A 147 2.07 15.87 -5.46
CA GLN A 147 1.71 14.47 -5.51
C GLN A 147 2.49 13.71 -6.61
N ILE A 148 2.62 14.28 -7.81
CA ILE A 148 3.43 13.67 -8.88
C ILE A 148 4.88 13.45 -8.41
N GLU A 149 5.50 14.46 -7.85
CA GLU A 149 6.89 14.39 -7.37
C GLU A 149 7.06 13.40 -6.21
N GLY A 150 6.12 13.41 -5.27
CA GLY A 150 6.07 12.49 -4.13
C GLY A 150 5.93 11.04 -4.58
N HIS A 151 5.02 10.77 -5.53
CA HIS A 151 4.83 9.43 -6.09
C HIS A 151 6.04 8.95 -6.89
N GLN A 152 6.72 9.83 -7.62
CA GLN A 152 7.99 9.47 -8.27
C GLN A 152 9.08 9.11 -7.25
N LYS A 153 9.12 9.79 -6.09
CA LYS A 153 10.01 9.43 -4.98
C LYS A 153 9.64 8.07 -4.40
N LEU A 154 8.35 7.84 -4.11
CA LEU A 154 7.83 6.56 -3.63
C LEU A 154 8.12 5.42 -4.61
N LEU A 155 7.95 5.63 -5.92
CA LEU A 155 8.25 4.64 -6.94
C LEU A 155 9.71 4.18 -6.87
N ARG A 156 10.65 5.12 -6.76
CA ARG A 156 12.08 4.78 -6.62
C ARG A 156 12.36 3.96 -5.37
N ILE A 157 11.72 4.30 -4.24
CA ILE A 157 11.86 3.55 -2.98
C ILE A 157 11.40 2.11 -3.14
N GLN A 158 10.20 1.90 -3.73
CA GLN A 158 9.68 0.55 -3.95
C GLN A 158 10.55 -0.25 -4.92
N GLU A 159 10.97 0.34 -6.04
CA GLU A 159 11.80 -0.33 -7.04
C GLU A 159 13.19 -0.67 -6.51
N GLU A 160 13.79 0.19 -5.69
CA GLU A 160 15.05 -0.11 -5.01
C GLU A 160 14.90 -1.33 -4.10
N TYR A 161 13.87 -1.34 -3.26
CA TYR A 161 13.64 -2.47 -2.36
C TYR A 161 13.29 -3.76 -3.10
N ILE A 162 12.49 -3.71 -4.18
CA ILE A 162 12.16 -4.88 -5.00
C ILE A 162 13.41 -5.54 -5.60
N ARG A 163 14.46 -4.77 -5.92
CA ARG A 163 15.70 -5.31 -6.46
C ARG A 163 16.57 -6.03 -5.44
N GLN A 164 16.54 -5.61 -4.18
CA GLN A 164 17.50 -6.07 -3.17
C GLN A 164 16.87 -6.67 -1.91
N GLY A 165 15.59 -6.41 -1.65
CA GLY A 165 14.87 -6.92 -0.50
C GLY A 165 14.73 -8.44 -0.54
N ARG A 166 14.67 -9.06 0.64
CA ARG A 166 14.55 -10.51 0.79
C ARG A 166 13.33 -10.94 1.61
N ASN A 167 12.81 -10.05 2.44
CA ASN A 167 11.61 -10.34 3.22
C ASN A 167 10.39 -10.39 2.31
N ARG A 168 9.69 -11.53 2.31
CA ARG A 168 8.56 -11.79 1.41
C ARG A 168 7.40 -10.83 1.63
N GLU A 169 7.10 -10.48 2.87
CA GLU A 169 5.97 -9.61 3.21
C GLU A 169 6.24 -8.18 2.72
N HIS A 170 7.41 -7.64 3.03
CA HIS A 170 7.85 -6.35 2.50
C HIS A 170 7.90 -6.31 0.97
N LEU A 171 8.36 -7.38 0.32
CA LEU A 171 8.36 -7.49 -1.14
C LEU A 171 6.95 -7.47 -1.71
N ASN A 172 5.98 -8.10 -1.04
CA ASN A 172 4.58 -8.06 -1.46
C ASN A 172 4.01 -6.65 -1.35
N VAL A 173 4.24 -5.96 -0.22
CA VAL A 173 3.83 -4.57 -0.04
C VAL A 173 4.47 -3.69 -1.12
N ALA A 174 5.77 -3.77 -1.33
CA ALA A 174 6.47 -2.97 -2.32
C ALA A 174 5.96 -3.19 -3.75
N LYS A 175 5.63 -4.43 -4.12
CA LYS A 175 5.09 -4.75 -5.46
C LYS A 175 3.67 -4.23 -5.65
N LEU A 176 2.81 -4.34 -4.63
CA LEU A 176 1.46 -3.80 -4.69
C LEU A 176 1.49 -2.27 -4.73
N ALA A 177 2.21 -1.64 -3.81
CA ALA A 177 2.37 -0.19 -3.78
C ALA A 177 2.93 0.36 -5.10
N ARG A 178 3.89 -0.31 -5.72
CA ARG A 178 4.42 0.09 -7.04
C ARG A 178 3.33 0.17 -8.11
N GLY A 179 2.36 -0.74 -8.10
CA GLY A 179 1.23 -0.72 -9.04
C GLY A 179 0.40 0.54 -8.86
N HIS A 180 -0.10 0.78 -7.66
CA HIS A 180 -0.89 1.97 -7.31
C HIS A 180 -0.13 3.28 -7.55
N ILE A 181 1.13 3.35 -7.16
CA ILE A 181 1.97 4.53 -7.39
C ILE A 181 2.02 4.90 -8.89
N LYS A 182 2.12 3.93 -9.79
CA LYS A 182 2.14 4.18 -11.23
C LYS A 182 0.80 4.71 -11.74
N GLU A 183 -0.31 4.13 -11.28
CA GLU A 183 -1.65 4.63 -11.59
C GLU A 183 -1.82 6.08 -11.11
N HIS A 184 -1.43 6.39 -9.89
CA HIS A 184 -1.52 7.73 -9.33
C HIS A 184 -0.66 8.75 -10.08
N ILE A 185 0.53 8.39 -10.54
CA ILE A 185 1.36 9.28 -11.38
C ILE A 185 0.63 9.62 -12.70
N GLU A 186 -0.02 8.64 -13.34
CA GLU A 186 -0.80 8.86 -14.55
C GLU A 186 -2.01 9.75 -14.28
N ASP A 187 -2.80 9.43 -13.27
CA ASP A 187 -4.00 10.16 -12.89
C ASP A 187 -3.70 11.62 -12.50
N PHE A 188 -2.72 11.85 -11.63
CA PHE A 188 -2.30 13.20 -11.27
C PHE A 188 -1.71 13.97 -12.46
N THR A 189 -1.06 13.28 -13.39
CA THR A 189 -0.58 13.91 -14.62
C THR A 189 -1.75 14.36 -15.49
N ASP A 190 -2.82 13.59 -15.59
CA ASP A 190 -4.02 13.97 -16.36
C ASP A 190 -4.80 15.09 -15.67
N ILE A 191 -4.92 15.06 -14.34
CA ILE A 191 -5.46 16.18 -13.57
C ILE A 191 -4.62 17.45 -13.80
N SER A 192 -3.29 17.34 -13.76
CA SER A 192 -2.40 18.47 -14.03
C SER A 192 -2.60 19.09 -15.41
N LYS A 193 -2.86 18.27 -16.44
CA LYS A 193 -3.20 18.76 -17.79
C LYS A 193 -4.54 19.51 -17.78
N ALA A 194 -5.56 18.93 -17.14
CA ALA A 194 -6.88 19.53 -17.03
C ALA A 194 -6.90 20.86 -16.26
N LEU A 195 -6.03 21.03 -15.27
CA LEU A 195 -5.90 22.29 -14.50
C LEU A 195 -5.18 23.43 -15.26
N LYS A 196 -4.58 23.13 -16.42
CA LYS A 196 -3.86 24.11 -17.26
C LYS A 196 -4.70 24.63 -18.43
N GLY A 197 -5.75 23.92 -18.81
CA GLY A 197 -6.71 24.30 -19.87
C GLY A 197 -7.79 25.18 -19.36
#